data_d0c3f086f8c0b1e958f63620963ebe71
#
_entry.id   d0c3f086f8c0b1e958f63620963ebe71
#
_cell.length_a   1.000
_cell.length_b   1.000
_cell.length_c   1.000
_cell.angle_alpha   90.00
_cell.angle_beta   90.00
_cell.angle_gamma   90.00
#
_symmetry.space_group_name_H-M   'P 1'
#
loop_
_entity.id
_entity.type
_entity.pdbx_description
1 polymer ?
#
loop_
_entity_poly.entity_id
_entity_poly.type
_entity_poly.pdbx_seq_one_letter_code
_entity_poly.pdbx_strand_id
1 'polypeptide(L)'
;MFDTSKVSRRQITLLSALVALLAWVSPGLPASAAATATLIAGTVVPHNPPMDGVVRLDLRVRNDSASAWAAGDLIHLTWKGVDGKQVATDARPLGQAVAPAATVDLALVTLSPTAVGDFTLTTELDTRGSRLQIGDATPFHLSGFLFKGRGNGHGLGMSQWGARGRAGAGDDDKKILAAYYTNSRIDSRDTSGTVRIALTHGPIDLARPWPRVFGAMPFVAEPVTVDGYPQLSAPAGLVLGFDVSSGGKPEVFLQPANGAPQISVPFDRPLVIRSAAAAGIRTNILQTMGGDFRSGAEQWRYSGELRIIPKGGANVLPVNVLPIEDYLKGVVPAEMPPYWGVEALKAQAIAARTYAMRKISSGGGDFDLEGNQFDQAYSGLTEQVKASNDAVDATKGQVLTYNGQLLSALYMASGGGHTENSEYGFIHWNHGLKPAANLPYLRGIADPLDRAPSWQIGPFSTTDAAQILRDNDEDLGDRLMGIDILQKGPSGRVLGVRLRGSSKTDEISGPVLRAWFGLPDTLVEIVGGG
;
A
#
# COMPACT_ATOMS: atom_id res chain seq x y z
N MET A 1 -0.96 -1.57 8.42
CA MET A 1 0.26 -2.41 8.40
C MET A 1 0.18 -3.28 7.14
N PHE A 2 0.86 -2.87 6.07
CA PHE A 2 0.84 -3.64 4.83
C PHE A 2 1.92 -4.72 4.90
N ASP A 3 1.49 -5.98 4.83
CA ASP A 3 2.37 -7.12 4.64
C ASP A 3 2.62 -7.30 3.14
N THR A 4 3.87 -7.03 2.70
CA THR A 4 4.31 -7.14 1.30
C THR A 4 4.75 -8.55 0.90
N SER A 5 4.38 -9.60 1.64
CA SER A 5 4.95 -10.95 1.49
C SER A 5 4.21 -11.89 0.53
N LYS A 6 3.38 -11.41 -0.40
CA LYS A 6 2.77 -12.28 -1.42
C LYS A 6 2.97 -11.80 -2.85
N VAL A 7 4.23 -11.74 -3.28
CA VAL A 7 4.57 -11.89 -4.70
C VAL A 7 5.15 -13.28 -4.89
N SER A 8 4.42 -14.10 -5.62
CA SER A 8 4.77 -15.49 -5.94
C SER A 8 6.13 -15.57 -6.64
N ARG A 9 7.16 -16.00 -5.92
CA ARG A 9 8.42 -16.45 -6.51
C ARG A 9 8.23 -17.88 -7.02
N ARG A 10 8.26 -18.06 -8.34
CA ARG A 10 8.49 -19.38 -8.91
C ARG A 10 9.92 -19.81 -8.54
N GLN A 11 10.02 -20.85 -7.74
CA GLN A 11 11.29 -21.50 -7.37
C GLN A 11 11.90 -22.15 -8.61
N ILE A 12 13.11 -21.74 -8.96
CA ILE A 12 14.02 -22.51 -9.82
C ILE A 12 14.97 -23.24 -8.88
N THR A 13 14.85 -24.55 -8.85
CA THR A 13 15.68 -25.45 -8.05
C THR A 13 17.03 -25.59 -8.75
N LEU A 14 18.11 -25.11 -8.12
CA LEU A 14 19.49 -25.38 -8.54
C LEU A 14 19.98 -26.67 -7.86
N LEU A 15 20.29 -27.65 -8.67
CA LEU A 15 20.98 -28.86 -8.24
C LEU A 15 22.51 -28.58 -8.22
N SER A 16 23.11 -28.58 -7.04
CA SER A 16 24.56 -28.47 -6.86
C SER A 16 25.18 -29.87 -6.90
N ALA A 17 26.01 -30.12 -7.88
CA ALA A 17 26.87 -31.29 -7.91
C ALA A 17 28.29 -30.91 -7.49
N LEU A 18 28.76 -31.54 -6.42
CA LEU A 18 30.13 -31.48 -5.89
C LEU A 18 31.06 -32.38 -6.74
N VAL A 19 32.11 -31.82 -7.31
CA VAL A 19 33.18 -32.63 -7.92
C VAL A 19 34.53 -32.35 -7.25
N ALA A 20 35.12 -33.40 -6.72
CA ALA A 20 36.40 -33.39 -6.00
C ALA A 20 37.59 -33.15 -6.91
N LEU A 21 38.56 -32.34 -6.43
CA LEU A 21 39.86 -32.12 -7.05
C LEU A 21 40.77 -33.36 -6.92
N LEU A 22 41.32 -33.81 -8.04
CA LEU A 22 42.56 -34.58 -8.08
C LEU A 22 43.60 -33.76 -8.87
N ALA A 23 44.61 -33.30 -8.17
CA ALA A 23 45.75 -32.59 -8.78
C ALA A 23 46.67 -33.55 -9.50
N TRP A 24 46.86 -33.34 -10.80
CA TRP A 24 47.99 -33.91 -11.56
C TRP A 24 48.90 -32.77 -12.01
N VAL A 25 50.15 -32.84 -11.60
CA VAL A 25 51.21 -31.95 -12.09
C VAL A 25 51.64 -32.46 -13.46
N SER A 26 51.51 -31.65 -14.49
CA SER A 26 52.06 -31.88 -15.83
C SER A 26 53.03 -30.77 -16.23
N PRO A 27 54.11 -31.09 -16.94
CA PRO A 27 55.18 -30.12 -17.26
C PRO A 27 54.73 -29.10 -18.31
N GLY A 28 55.33 -27.93 -18.23
CA GLY A 28 55.08 -26.68 -18.96
C GLY A 28 54.55 -26.81 -20.38
N LEU A 29 53.34 -26.35 -20.56
CA LEU A 29 52.80 -26.01 -21.87
C LEU A 29 53.28 -24.61 -22.27
N PRO A 30 53.54 -24.36 -23.58
CA PRO A 30 53.92 -23.02 -24.06
C PRO A 30 52.83 -22.01 -23.77
N ALA A 31 53.20 -20.76 -23.50
CA ALA A 31 52.27 -19.68 -23.24
C ALA A 31 51.15 -19.68 -24.29
N SER A 32 49.94 -19.96 -23.84
CA SER A 32 48.74 -19.94 -24.69
C SER A 32 48.63 -18.53 -25.29
N ALA A 33 48.62 -18.43 -26.62
CA ALA A 33 48.21 -17.19 -27.29
C ALA A 33 46.87 -16.78 -26.74
N ALA A 34 46.75 -15.49 -26.33
CA ALA A 34 45.54 -14.98 -25.72
C ALA A 34 44.34 -15.30 -26.63
N ALA A 35 43.30 -15.84 -26.05
CA ALA A 35 42.06 -16.08 -26.79
C ALA A 35 41.49 -14.73 -27.22
N THR A 36 41.06 -14.62 -28.48
CA THR A 36 40.50 -13.40 -29.04
C THR A 36 39.24 -13.69 -29.85
N ALA A 37 38.30 -12.76 -29.89
CA ALA A 37 37.07 -12.85 -30.63
C ALA A 37 36.84 -11.53 -31.38
N THR A 38 36.46 -11.60 -32.66
CA THR A 38 36.09 -10.40 -33.43
C THR A 38 34.62 -10.45 -33.79
N LEU A 39 33.87 -9.40 -33.41
CA LEU A 39 32.52 -9.15 -33.89
C LEU A 39 32.59 -8.71 -35.36
N ILE A 40 32.03 -9.52 -36.28
CA ILE A 40 31.98 -9.26 -37.72
C ILE A 40 30.76 -8.41 -38.06
N ALA A 41 29.62 -8.74 -37.48
CA ALA A 41 28.36 -8.02 -37.62
C ALA A 41 27.48 -8.28 -36.41
N GLY A 42 26.63 -7.32 -36.09
CA GLY A 42 25.66 -7.49 -35.00
C GLY A 42 24.49 -6.54 -35.12
N THR A 43 23.31 -7.01 -34.71
CA THR A 43 22.13 -6.19 -34.51
C THR A 43 21.58 -6.43 -33.13
N VAL A 44 21.06 -5.37 -32.51
CA VAL A 44 20.40 -5.43 -31.21
C VAL A 44 19.04 -4.78 -31.33
N VAL A 45 17.97 -5.46 -30.93
CA VAL A 45 16.59 -5.02 -31.09
C VAL A 45 15.79 -5.33 -29.83
N PRO A 46 14.98 -4.41 -29.31
CA PRO A 46 14.88 -2.98 -29.67
C PRO A 46 16.04 -2.17 -29.05
N HIS A 47 16.34 -1.01 -29.63
CA HIS A 47 17.37 -0.09 -29.09
C HIS A 47 16.96 0.57 -27.77
N ASN A 48 15.66 0.75 -27.54
CA ASN A 48 15.08 1.26 -26.30
C ASN A 48 14.00 0.27 -25.82
N PRO A 49 14.41 -0.83 -25.17
CA PRO A 49 13.44 -1.78 -24.62
C PRO A 49 12.72 -1.16 -23.42
N PRO A 50 11.47 -1.55 -23.17
CA PRO A 50 10.86 -1.29 -21.86
C PRO A 50 11.64 -2.03 -20.78
N MET A 51 11.46 -1.64 -19.53
CA MET A 51 11.94 -2.41 -18.38
C MET A 51 11.39 -3.83 -18.44
N ASP A 52 12.20 -4.80 -18.01
CA ASP A 52 11.89 -6.23 -18.09
C ASP A 52 11.49 -6.70 -19.51
N GLY A 53 11.88 -5.91 -20.50
CA GLY A 53 11.62 -6.18 -21.92
C GLY A 53 12.63 -7.15 -22.51
N VAL A 54 12.18 -7.88 -23.53
CA VAL A 54 13.02 -8.82 -24.28
C VAL A 54 13.97 -8.05 -25.21
N VAL A 55 15.26 -8.26 -25.06
CA VAL A 55 16.32 -7.75 -25.96
C VAL A 55 16.90 -8.92 -26.74
N ARG A 56 16.93 -8.81 -28.07
CA ARG A 56 17.54 -9.78 -28.98
C ARG A 56 18.83 -9.22 -29.54
N LEU A 57 19.85 -10.08 -29.58
CA LEU A 57 21.13 -9.81 -30.21
C LEU A 57 21.37 -10.88 -31.26
N ASP A 58 21.52 -10.47 -32.50
CA ASP A 58 21.96 -11.35 -33.59
C ASP A 58 23.39 -10.95 -33.96
N LEU A 59 24.35 -11.77 -33.57
CA LEU A 59 25.79 -11.47 -33.68
C LEU A 59 26.48 -12.50 -34.57
N ARG A 60 27.34 -12.02 -35.48
CA ARG A 60 28.29 -12.87 -36.21
C ARG A 60 29.69 -12.65 -35.65
N VAL A 61 30.26 -13.68 -35.04
CA VAL A 61 31.52 -13.61 -34.32
C VAL A 61 32.54 -14.58 -34.92
N ARG A 62 33.79 -14.11 -35.10
CA ARG A 62 34.89 -14.92 -35.56
C ARG A 62 35.77 -15.32 -34.39
N ASN A 63 36.18 -16.57 -34.37
CA ASN A 63 37.18 -17.08 -33.45
C ASN A 63 38.59 -16.75 -33.96
N ASP A 64 39.22 -15.72 -33.42
CA ASP A 64 40.58 -15.32 -33.78
C ASP A 64 41.63 -15.96 -32.85
N SER A 65 41.22 -16.85 -31.93
CA SER A 65 42.14 -17.57 -31.07
C SER A 65 42.80 -18.76 -31.80
N ALA A 66 43.95 -19.19 -31.31
CA ALA A 66 44.65 -20.36 -31.83
C ALA A 66 43.96 -21.71 -31.48
N SER A 67 42.93 -21.66 -30.64
CA SER A 67 42.20 -22.85 -30.17
C SER A 67 40.71 -22.76 -30.53
N ALA A 68 40.10 -23.92 -30.76
CA ALA A 68 38.67 -24.02 -30.94
C ALA A 68 37.94 -23.65 -29.66
N TRP A 69 36.81 -22.89 -29.79
CA TRP A 69 35.84 -22.73 -28.73
C TRP A 69 34.99 -23.98 -28.63
N ALA A 70 34.64 -24.38 -27.41
CA ALA A 70 33.82 -25.56 -27.17
C ALA A 70 32.32 -25.22 -27.20
N ALA A 71 31.48 -26.18 -27.58
CA ALA A 71 30.05 -26.01 -27.54
C ALA A 71 29.49 -25.66 -26.14
N GLY A 72 30.19 -26.05 -25.09
CA GLY A 72 29.85 -25.78 -23.71
C GLY A 72 30.40 -24.46 -23.14
N ASP A 73 31.25 -23.73 -23.90
CA ASP A 73 31.71 -22.41 -23.46
C ASP A 73 30.52 -21.46 -23.30
N LEU A 74 30.58 -20.56 -22.29
CA LEU A 74 29.43 -19.74 -21.91
C LEU A 74 29.49 -18.35 -22.51
N ILE A 75 28.38 -17.90 -23.07
CA ILE A 75 28.19 -16.51 -23.45
C ILE A 75 27.47 -15.82 -22.30
N HIS A 76 28.11 -14.80 -21.75
CA HIS A 76 27.54 -13.93 -20.70
C HIS A 76 27.02 -12.63 -21.30
N LEU A 77 25.77 -12.30 -20.97
CA LEU A 77 25.10 -11.03 -21.25
C LEU A 77 24.97 -10.28 -19.95
N THR A 78 25.75 -9.21 -19.78
CA THR A 78 25.82 -8.50 -18.50
C THR A 78 25.37 -7.07 -18.63
N TRP A 79 24.35 -6.71 -17.89
CA TRP A 79 23.84 -5.35 -17.76
C TRP A 79 24.58 -4.61 -16.64
N LYS A 80 25.05 -3.38 -16.95
CA LYS A 80 25.73 -2.50 -16.00
C LYS A 80 25.05 -1.14 -15.97
N GLY A 81 24.88 -0.57 -14.78
CA GLY A 81 24.43 0.81 -14.60
C GLY A 81 25.52 1.82 -14.98
N VAL A 82 25.18 3.11 -14.93
CA VAL A 82 26.12 4.22 -15.20
C VAL A 82 27.31 4.26 -14.25
N ASP A 83 27.19 3.69 -13.07
CA ASP A 83 28.28 3.54 -12.10
C ASP A 83 29.20 2.32 -12.38
N GLY A 84 28.95 1.63 -13.49
CA GLY A 84 29.68 0.44 -13.92
C GLY A 84 29.36 -0.83 -13.13
N LYS A 85 28.48 -0.76 -12.12
CA LYS A 85 28.09 -1.95 -11.35
C LYS A 85 27.15 -2.85 -12.16
N GLN A 86 27.38 -4.15 -12.04
CA GLN A 86 26.51 -5.15 -12.62
C GLN A 86 25.14 -5.12 -11.92
N VAL A 87 24.08 -5.05 -12.72
CA VAL A 87 22.67 -5.05 -12.24
C VAL A 87 21.93 -6.31 -12.61
N ALA A 88 22.30 -6.94 -13.74
CA ALA A 88 21.77 -8.24 -14.17
C ALA A 88 22.78 -8.97 -15.02
N THR A 89 22.71 -10.29 -15.06
CA THR A 89 23.50 -11.13 -15.96
C THR A 89 22.71 -12.37 -16.37
N ASP A 90 22.94 -12.81 -17.60
CA ASP A 90 22.45 -14.07 -18.14
C ASP A 90 23.65 -14.83 -18.74
N ALA A 91 23.62 -16.15 -18.70
CA ALA A 91 24.68 -16.98 -19.24
C ALA A 91 24.10 -18.15 -20.03
N ARG A 92 24.60 -18.38 -21.25
CA ARG A 92 24.12 -19.42 -22.16
C ARG A 92 25.25 -20.14 -22.82
N PRO A 93 25.15 -21.46 -23.06
CA PRO A 93 26.16 -22.19 -23.79
C PRO A 93 26.27 -21.71 -25.24
N LEU A 94 27.45 -21.71 -25.79
CA LEU A 94 27.73 -21.39 -27.19
C LEU A 94 26.96 -22.30 -28.17
N GLY A 95 26.70 -23.55 -27.74
CA GLY A 95 25.82 -24.49 -28.45
C GLY A 95 26.51 -25.28 -29.56
N GLN A 96 27.61 -24.77 -30.09
CA GLN A 96 28.43 -25.46 -31.10
C GLN A 96 29.92 -25.15 -30.95
N ALA A 97 30.78 -26.05 -31.38
CA ALA A 97 32.21 -25.79 -31.40
C ALA A 97 32.57 -24.87 -32.58
N VAL A 98 33.50 -23.92 -32.34
CA VAL A 98 33.96 -22.97 -33.38
C VAL A 98 35.46 -23.08 -33.55
N ALA A 99 35.90 -23.60 -34.70
CA ALA A 99 37.31 -23.74 -35.01
C ALA A 99 38.03 -22.40 -35.13
N PRO A 100 39.37 -22.32 -34.97
CA PRO A 100 40.14 -21.13 -35.25
C PRO A 100 39.82 -20.58 -36.64
N ALA A 101 39.74 -19.24 -36.76
CA ALA A 101 39.38 -18.48 -37.94
C ALA A 101 37.93 -18.72 -38.48
N ALA A 102 37.15 -19.64 -37.90
CA ALA A 102 35.75 -19.85 -38.26
C ALA A 102 34.84 -18.80 -37.63
N THR A 103 33.67 -18.61 -38.25
CA THR A 103 32.60 -17.71 -37.75
C THR A 103 31.42 -18.50 -37.21
N VAL A 104 30.72 -17.90 -36.26
CA VAL A 104 29.47 -18.42 -35.69
C VAL A 104 28.43 -17.30 -35.70
N ASP A 105 27.20 -17.65 -36.04
CA ASP A 105 26.05 -16.79 -35.90
C ASP A 105 25.35 -17.12 -34.56
N LEU A 106 25.21 -16.10 -33.71
CA LEU A 106 24.62 -16.20 -32.38
C LEU A 106 23.31 -15.43 -32.34
N ALA A 107 22.22 -16.14 -32.07
CA ALA A 107 20.92 -15.53 -31.78
C ALA A 107 20.69 -15.58 -30.26
N LEU A 108 20.92 -14.45 -29.59
CA LEU A 108 20.87 -14.35 -28.14
C LEU A 108 19.65 -13.54 -27.70
N VAL A 109 19.12 -13.88 -26.54
CA VAL A 109 17.99 -13.17 -25.93
C VAL A 109 18.29 -12.95 -24.46
N THR A 110 18.09 -11.73 -23.97
CA THR A 110 18.15 -11.39 -22.55
C THR A 110 16.99 -10.50 -22.16
N LEU A 111 16.72 -10.37 -20.86
CA LEU A 111 15.76 -9.40 -20.35
C LEU A 111 16.49 -8.12 -19.92
N SER A 112 15.91 -6.97 -20.23
CA SER A 112 16.40 -5.71 -19.70
C SER A 112 16.18 -5.64 -18.18
N PRO A 113 16.99 -4.85 -17.43
CA PRO A 113 16.77 -4.63 -16.01
C PRO A 113 15.39 -4.08 -15.68
N THR A 114 14.87 -4.43 -14.49
CA THR A 114 13.65 -3.86 -13.90
C THR A 114 13.95 -2.51 -13.25
N ALA A 115 14.60 -1.60 -13.98
CA ALA A 115 15.01 -0.28 -13.52
C ALA A 115 14.98 0.72 -14.67
N VAL A 116 14.76 1.99 -14.37
CA VAL A 116 14.76 3.08 -15.35
C VAL A 116 16.12 3.78 -15.39
N GLY A 117 16.48 4.33 -16.53
CA GLY A 117 17.73 5.07 -16.73
C GLY A 117 18.65 4.46 -17.77
N ASP A 118 19.91 4.91 -17.73
CA ASP A 118 20.92 4.49 -18.70
C ASP A 118 21.67 3.26 -18.23
N PHE A 119 21.82 2.30 -19.13
CA PHE A 119 22.51 1.03 -18.90
C PHE A 119 23.41 0.71 -20.09
N THR A 120 24.37 -0.18 -19.87
CA THR A 120 25.15 -0.81 -20.93
C THR A 120 24.99 -2.31 -20.85
N LEU A 121 24.87 -2.96 -22.01
CA LEU A 121 24.89 -4.41 -22.17
C LEU A 121 26.23 -4.84 -22.75
N THR A 122 26.98 -5.68 -22.04
CA THR A 122 28.21 -6.30 -22.52
C THR A 122 27.96 -7.76 -22.86
N THR A 123 28.57 -8.22 -23.96
CA THR A 123 28.57 -9.63 -24.36
C THR A 123 29.98 -10.18 -24.21
N GLU A 124 30.13 -11.25 -23.44
CA GLU A 124 31.42 -11.89 -23.19
C GLU A 124 31.33 -13.39 -23.43
N LEU A 125 32.34 -13.98 -24.04
CA LEU A 125 32.53 -15.45 -24.14
C LEU A 125 33.50 -15.90 -23.07
N ASP A 126 33.07 -16.81 -22.19
CA ASP A 126 33.94 -17.48 -21.21
C ASP A 126 34.39 -18.82 -21.79
N THR A 127 35.65 -18.88 -22.16
CA THR A 127 36.27 -20.08 -22.71
C THR A 127 37.52 -20.41 -21.92
N ARG A 128 37.59 -21.64 -21.39
CA ARG A 128 38.74 -22.17 -20.62
C ARG A 128 39.21 -21.27 -19.46
N GLY A 129 38.25 -20.58 -18.80
CA GLY A 129 38.55 -19.66 -17.70
C GLY A 129 39.04 -18.28 -18.11
N SER A 130 38.94 -17.91 -19.39
CA SER A 130 39.25 -16.59 -19.94
C SER A 130 37.99 -15.98 -20.51
N ARG A 131 37.65 -14.74 -20.09
CA ARG A 131 36.53 -13.98 -20.63
C ARG A 131 36.98 -13.06 -21.77
N LEU A 132 36.36 -13.24 -22.91
CA LEU A 132 36.60 -12.49 -24.13
C LEU A 132 35.41 -11.56 -24.39
N GLN A 133 35.63 -10.28 -24.46
CA GLN A 133 34.59 -9.34 -24.85
C GLN A 133 34.27 -9.49 -26.34
N ILE A 134 32.97 -9.55 -26.68
CA ILE A 134 32.49 -9.61 -28.05
C ILE A 134 31.90 -8.25 -28.41
N GLY A 135 32.63 -7.46 -29.19
CA GLY A 135 32.23 -6.11 -29.58
C GLY A 135 32.28 -5.11 -28.43
N ASP A 136 31.77 -3.92 -28.69
CA ASP A 136 31.65 -2.86 -27.70
C ASP A 136 30.41 -3.03 -26.82
N ALA A 137 30.43 -2.43 -25.63
CA ALA A 137 29.25 -2.34 -24.78
C ALA A 137 28.15 -1.54 -25.47
N THR A 138 26.97 -2.10 -25.57
CA THR A 138 25.80 -1.45 -26.20
C THR A 138 25.06 -0.60 -25.19
N PRO A 139 24.92 0.72 -25.40
CA PRO A 139 24.15 1.58 -24.51
C PRO A 139 22.64 1.41 -24.74
N PHE A 140 21.89 1.49 -23.64
CA PHE A 140 20.42 1.47 -23.62
C PHE A 140 19.91 2.54 -22.68
N HIS A 141 18.78 3.14 -23.06
CA HIS A 141 17.96 3.93 -22.17
C HIS A 141 16.67 3.17 -21.88
N LEU A 142 16.46 2.77 -20.62
CA LEU A 142 15.24 2.11 -20.18
C LEU A 142 14.25 3.16 -19.71
N SER A 143 13.22 3.40 -20.51
CA SER A 143 12.19 4.39 -20.21
C SER A 143 11.15 3.87 -19.22
N GLY A 144 10.58 4.77 -18.42
CA GLY A 144 9.54 4.47 -17.45
C GLY A 144 9.64 5.36 -16.22
N PHE A 145 8.84 5.04 -15.20
CA PHE A 145 8.74 5.84 -13.97
C PHE A 145 8.95 4.99 -12.74
N LEU A 146 9.78 5.49 -11.83
CA LEU A 146 10.01 4.92 -10.53
C LEU A 146 9.78 6.01 -9.48
N PHE A 147 8.90 5.73 -8.54
CA PHE A 147 8.61 6.63 -7.42
C PHE A 147 9.37 6.16 -6.18
N LYS A 148 10.20 7.03 -5.62
CA LYS A 148 10.93 6.79 -4.36
C LYS A 148 10.50 7.81 -3.34
N GLY A 149 10.10 7.38 -2.15
CA GLY A 149 9.59 8.34 -1.19
C GLY A 149 9.73 7.92 0.26
N ARG A 150 9.25 8.79 1.11
CA ARG A 150 9.14 8.60 2.56
C ARG A 150 7.78 9.10 3.01
N GLY A 151 7.40 8.75 4.23
CA GLY A 151 6.07 9.10 4.74
C GLY A 151 5.00 8.11 4.30
N ASN A 152 3.88 8.15 5.02
CA ASN A 152 2.68 7.39 4.71
C ASN A 152 1.49 8.15 5.32
N GLY A 153 0.70 8.80 4.46
CA GLY A 153 -0.45 9.58 4.84
C GLY A 153 -0.54 10.92 4.11
N HIS A 154 -1.29 11.84 4.68
CA HIS A 154 -1.60 13.16 4.09
C HIS A 154 -0.64 14.29 4.54
N GLY A 155 0.33 13.99 5.38
CA GLY A 155 1.32 14.96 5.86
C GLY A 155 0.91 15.82 7.05
N LEU A 156 -0.34 15.82 7.52
CA LEU A 156 -0.84 16.77 8.52
C LEU A 156 -0.93 16.20 9.93
N GLY A 157 -0.57 17.00 10.92
CA GLY A 157 -0.74 16.69 12.34
C GLY A 157 0.24 15.63 12.83
N MET A 158 -0.19 14.75 13.76
CA MET A 158 0.68 13.81 14.42
C MET A 158 1.13 12.67 13.52
N SER A 159 2.44 12.47 13.39
CA SER A 159 3.03 11.25 12.86
C SER A 159 3.02 10.16 13.94
N GLN A 160 2.43 9.00 13.65
CA GLN A 160 2.42 7.86 14.57
C GLN A 160 3.85 7.30 14.78
N TRP A 161 4.65 7.20 13.70
CA TRP A 161 6.07 6.83 13.80
C TRP A 161 6.89 7.86 14.56
N GLY A 162 6.59 9.15 14.37
CA GLY A 162 7.21 10.22 15.13
C GLY A 162 6.83 10.18 16.61
N ALA A 163 5.55 9.95 16.94
CA ALA A 163 5.08 9.77 18.31
C ALA A 163 5.78 8.59 19.00
N ARG A 164 5.94 7.44 18.29
CA ARG A 164 6.77 6.32 18.76
C ARG A 164 8.20 6.75 19.06
N GLY A 165 8.83 7.47 18.13
CA GLY A 165 10.21 7.93 18.28
C GLY A 165 10.38 8.87 19.48
N ARG A 166 9.43 9.80 19.69
CA ARG A 166 9.40 10.73 20.82
C ARG A 166 9.17 10.02 22.14
N ALA A 167 8.23 9.09 22.22
CA ALA A 167 8.03 8.26 23.41
C ALA A 167 9.28 7.46 23.75
N GLY A 168 9.96 6.89 22.76
CA GLY A 168 11.25 6.20 22.93
C GLY A 168 12.39 7.12 23.38
N ALA A 169 12.31 8.42 23.09
CA ALA A 169 13.25 9.44 23.56
C ALA A 169 12.90 10.00 24.96
N GLY A 170 11.78 9.55 25.56
CA GLY A 170 11.37 9.95 26.91
C GLY A 170 10.36 11.11 26.96
N ASP A 171 9.77 11.50 25.82
CA ASP A 171 8.67 12.46 25.81
C ASP A 171 7.38 11.78 26.33
N ASP A 172 6.64 12.49 27.20
CA ASP A 172 5.30 12.12 27.60
C ASP A 172 4.26 12.47 26.50
N ASP A 173 3.03 11.97 26.65
CA ASP A 173 1.92 12.23 25.73
C ASP A 173 1.69 13.72 25.47
N LYS A 174 1.85 14.58 26.47
CA LYS A 174 1.65 16.04 26.38
C LYS A 174 2.70 16.69 25.50
N LYS A 175 3.98 16.33 25.68
CA LYS A 175 5.07 16.82 24.85
C LYS A 175 4.96 16.32 23.41
N ILE A 176 4.55 15.04 23.22
CA ILE A 176 4.28 14.48 21.90
C ILE A 176 3.21 15.30 21.19
N LEU A 177 2.06 15.52 21.82
CA LEU A 177 0.95 16.27 21.23
C LEU A 177 1.31 17.74 20.96
N ALA A 178 2.01 18.40 21.90
CA ALA A 178 2.43 19.79 21.74
C ALA A 178 3.40 20.00 20.58
N ALA A 179 4.18 18.98 20.20
CA ALA A 179 5.07 19.03 19.05
C ALA A 179 4.28 19.12 17.73
N TYR A 180 3.19 18.38 17.60
CA TYR A 180 2.43 18.28 16.33
C TYR A 180 1.24 19.23 16.24
N TYR A 181 0.69 19.66 17.38
CA TYR A 181 -0.46 20.56 17.43
C TYR A 181 -0.07 21.86 18.15
N THR A 182 0.55 22.76 17.40
CA THR A 182 1.11 24.01 17.95
C THR A 182 0.01 24.88 18.55
N ASN A 183 0.31 25.58 19.64
CA ASN A 183 -0.61 26.48 20.35
C ASN A 183 -1.91 25.79 20.84
N SER A 184 -1.97 24.47 20.87
CA SER A 184 -3.08 23.72 21.43
C SER A 184 -2.98 23.56 22.94
N ARG A 185 -4.09 23.17 23.56
CA ARG A 185 -4.17 22.79 24.98
C ARG A 185 -4.87 21.45 25.10
N ILE A 186 -4.55 20.72 26.16
CA ILE A 186 -5.32 19.55 26.57
C ILE A 186 -6.35 20.03 27.59
N ASP A 187 -7.61 19.93 27.22
CA ASP A 187 -8.76 20.23 28.08
C ASP A 187 -9.50 18.94 28.43
N SER A 188 -10.36 18.98 29.45
CA SER A 188 -11.30 17.91 29.78
C SER A 188 -12.66 18.20 29.15
N ARG A 189 -13.29 17.15 28.60
CA ARG A 189 -14.67 17.19 28.08
C ARG A 189 -15.45 15.98 28.55
N ASP A 190 -16.74 16.12 28.64
CA ASP A 190 -17.64 14.99 28.87
C ASP A 190 -17.64 14.07 27.65
N THR A 191 -17.34 12.79 27.87
CA THR A 191 -17.31 11.72 26.87
C THR A 191 -18.32 10.61 27.19
N SER A 192 -19.37 10.92 27.94
CA SER A 192 -20.46 9.98 28.26
C SER A 192 -21.37 9.68 27.05
N GLY A 193 -21.26 10.43 25.96
CA GLY A 193 -22.02 10.26 24.74
C GLY A 193 -21.63 9.02 23.93
N THR A 194 -22.47 8.70 22.96
CA THR A 194 -22.24 7.62 22.00
C THR A 194 -21.78 8.16 20.66
N VAL A 195 -21.09 7.32 19.89
CA VAL A 195 -20.66 7.56 18.52
C VAL A 195 -21.28 6.51 17.61
N ARG A 196 -21.59 6.89 16.36
CA ARG A 196 -22.15 6.03 15.33
C ARG A 196 -21.11 5.84 14.23
N ILE A 197 -20.66 4.60 14.04
CA ILE A 197 -19.57 4.25 13.12
C ILE A 197 -20.12 3.44 11.96
N ALA A 198 -20.04 3.96 10.74
CA ALA A 198 -20.30 3.18 9.54
C ALA A 198 -19.22 2.10 9.38
N LEU A 199 -19.63 0.84 9.28
CA LEU A 199 -18.71 -0.29 9.16
C LEU A 199 -18.29 -0.58 7.71
N THR A 200 -18.84 0.17 6.75
CA THR A 200 -18.52 0.04 5.33
C THR A 200 -18.42 1.43 4.69
N HIS A 201 -17.66 1.53 3.60
CA HIS A 201 -17.65 2.73 2.78
C HIS A 201 -18.90 2.76 1.88
N GLY A 202 -19.94 3.43 2.37
CA GLY A 202 -21.25 3.48 1.72
C GLY A 202 -22.11 2.24 1.94
N PRO A 203 -23.34 2.24 1.38
CA PRO A 203 -24.28 1.13 1.51
C PRO A 203 -23.84 -0.11 0.75
N ILE A 204 -24.19 -1.27 1.30
CA ILE A 204 -23.98 -2.59 0.70
C ILE A 204 -25.21 -2.96 -0.10
N ASP A 205 -25.05 -3.33 -1.37
CA ASP A 205 -26.09 -3.88 -2.23
C ASP A 205 -26.20 -5.39 -2.04
N LEU A 206 -27.23 -5.86 -1.33
CA LEU A 206 -27.49 -7.28 -1.07
C LEU A 206 -27.85 -8.07 -2.34
N ALA A 207 -28.29 -7.40 -3.42
CA ALA A 207 -28.67 -8.06 -4.67
C ALA A 207 -27.47 -8.39 -5.60
N ARG A 208 -26.30 -7.80 -5.36
CA ARG A 208 -25.12 -8.11 -6.16
C ARG A 208 -24.60 -9.51 -5.84
N PRO A 209 -24.23 -10.29 -6.86
CA PRO A 209 -23.65 -11.63 -6.67
C PRO A 209 -22.17 -11.54 -6.24
N TRP A 210 -21.86 -10.74 -5.28
CA TRP A 210 -20.59 -10.83 -4.55
C TRP A 210 -20.58 -12.14 -3.77
N PRO A 211 -19.41 -12.75 -3.54
CA PRO A 211 -19.38 -13.97 -2.77
C PRO A 211 -20.23 -13.71 -1.51
N ARG A 212 -21.20 -14.57 -1.27
CA ARG A 212 -22.21 -14.48 -0.20
C ARG A 212 -21.57 -14.43 1.20
N VAL A 213 -20.67 -13.47 1.40
CA VAL A 213 -20.03 -13.16 2.67
C VAL A 213 -21.03 -12.55 3.64
N PHE A 214 -22.16 -12.05 3.12
CA PHE A 214 -23.27 -11.51 3.90
C PHE A 214 -24.38 -12.50 4.21
N GLY A 215 -24.30 -13.73 3.75
CA GLY A 215 -25.25 -14.76 4.11
C GLY A 215 -25.15 -15.25 5.54
N ALA A 216 -24.25 -14.75 6.36
CA ALA A 216 -24.08 -15.15 7.74
C ALA A 216 -23.54 -13.99 8.58
N MET A 217 -24.42 -13.12 9.02
CA MET A 217 -24.21 -12.19 10.12
C MET A 217 -25.02 -12.65 11.31
N PRO A 218 -24.64 -12.27 12.47
CA PRO A 218 -23.55 -12.58 13.34
C PRO A 218 -23.55 -14.04 13.81
N PHE A 219 -22.41 -14.65 13.93
CA PHE A 219 -22.25 -15.88 14.70
C PHE A 219 -22.50 -15.51 16.18
N VAL A 220 -23.68 -15.80 16.67
CA VAL A 220 -24.02 -15.50 18.05
C VAL A 220 -23.48 -16.62 18.92
N ALA A 221 -22.30 -16.42 19.47
CA ALA A 221 -21.88 -17.24 20.63
C ALA A 221 -22.70 -16.89 21.87
N GLU A 222 -23.40 -15.76 21.85
CA GLU A 222 -24.18 -15.19 22.94
C GLU A 222 -25.53 -14.68 22.44
N PRO A 223 -26.60 -14.73 23.27
CA PRO A 223 -27.94 -14.31 22.84
C PRO A 223 -27.94 -12.85 22.38
N VAL A 224 -28.53 -12.59 21.21
CA VAL A 224 -28.84 -11.24 20.75
C VAL A 224 -30.34 -11.00 20.72
N THR A 225 -30.70 -9.73 20.92
CA THR A 225 -32.07 -9.25 20.73
C THR A 225 -32.11 -8.31 19.51
N VAL A 226 -33.24 -8.35 18.79
CA VAL A 226 -33.52 -7.41 17.68
C VAL A 226 -34.74 -6.59 18.08
N ASP A 227 -34.52 -5.29 18.28
CA ASP A 227 -35.56 -4.39 18.74
C ASP A 227 -36.76 -4.35 17.77
N GLY A 228 -37.96 -4.54 18.31
CA GLY A 228 -39.20 -4.56 17.53
C GLY A 228 -39.45 -5.86 16.73
N TYR A 229 -38.54 -6.86 16.85
CA TYR A 229 -38.63 -8.14 16.18
C TYR A 229 -38.27 -9.27 17.15
N PRO A 230 -39.10 -9.57 18.19
CA PRO A 230 -38.76 -10.57 19.21
C PRO A 230 -38.57 -11.96 18.62
N GLN A 231 -39.22 -12.29 17.50
CA GLN A 231 -39.05 -13.54 16.76
C GLN A 231 -37.64 -13.73 16.15
N LEU A 232 -36.88 -12.63 15.96
CA LEU A 232 -35.50 -12.66 15.47
C LEU A 232 -34.50 -12.65 16.63
N SER A 233 -34.93 -12.61 17.86
CA SER A 233 -34.04 -12.73 19.03
C SER A 233 -33.44 -14.12 19.05
N ALA A 234 -32.12 -14.19 18.87
CA ALA A 234 -31.44 -15.46 18.68
C ALA A 234 -30.83 -15.96 19.99
N PRO A 235 -31.18 -17.17 20.44
CA PRO A 235 -30.39 -17.89 21.45
C PRO A 235 -29.01 -18.27 20.86
N ALA A 236 -28.07 -18.63 21.73
CA ALA A 236 -26.75 -19.07 21.32
C ALA A 236 -26.81 -20.17 20.24
N GLY A 237 -25.98 -20.06 19.20
CA GLY A 237 -25.88 -21.05 18.12
C GLY A 237 -26.76 -20.81 16.89
N LEU A 238 -27.58 -19.75 16.88
CA LEU A 238 -28.30 -19.32 15.70
C LEU A 238 -27.55 -18.16 15.00
N VAL A 239 -27.81 -17.97 13.71
CA VAL A 239 -27.22 -16.96 12.84
C VAL A 239 -28.31 -16.04 12.31
N LEU A 240 -28.12 -14.74 12.43
CA LEU A 240 -28.88 -13.74 11.66
C LEU A 240 -28.16 -13.52 10.32
N GLY A 241 -28.85 -13.74 9.21
CA GLY A 241 -28.36 -13.43 7.87
C GLY A 241 -29.19 -12.34 7.24
N PHE A 242 -28.67 -11.79 6.14
CA PHE A 242 -29.33 -10.76 5.36
C PHE A 242 -29.38 -11.18 3.89
N ASP A 243 -30.50 -10.97 3.25
CA ASP A 243 -30.75 -11.31 1.84
C ASP A 243 -31.73 -10.29 1.24
N VAL A 244 -32.13 -10.52 0.01
CA VAL A 244 -33.15 -9.74 -0.70
C VAL A 244 -34.44 -10.55 -0.76
N SER A 245 -35.52 -10.00 -0.24
CA SER A 245 -36.87 -10.57 -0.37
C SER A 245 -37.31 -10.64 -1.83
N SER A 246 -38.33 -11.47 -2.10
CA SER A 246 -38.97 -11.52 -3.43
C SER A 246 -39.52 -10.20 -3.93
N GLY A 247 -39.76 -9.24 -3.03
CA GLY A 247 -40.17 -7.87 -3.32
C GLY A 247 -39.02 -6.88 -3.54
N GLY A 248 -37.77 -7.34 -3.58
CA GLY A 248 -36.58 -6.48 -3.80
C GLY A 248 -36.18 -5.62 -2.61
N LYS A 249 -36.72 -5.90 -1.40
CA LYS A 249 -36.39 -5.20 -0.16
C LYS A 249 -35.36 -6.02 0.65
N PRO A 250 -34.56 -5.35 1.52
CA PRO A 250 -33.72 -6.08 2.46
C PRO A 250 -34.57 -6.98 3.35
N GLU A 251 -34.06 -8.17 3.60
CA GLU A 251 -34.67 -9.18 4.44
C GLU A 251 -33.65 -9.70 5.45
N VAL A 252 -34.08 -9.88 6.69
CA VAL A 252 -33.30 -10.53 7.74
C VAL A 252 -33.88 -11.91 8.02
N PHE A 253 -33.02 -12.91 8.13
CA PHE A 253 -33.43 -14.27 8.47
C PHE A 253 -32.66 -14.83 9.65
N LEU A 254 -33.29 -15.76 10.33
CA LEU A 254 -32.70 -16.51 11.44
C LEU A 254 -32.55 -17.97 11.02
N GLN A 255 -31.35 -18.54 11.18
CA GLN A 255 -31.06 -19.94 10.84
C GLN A 255 -30.06 -20.57 11.80
N PRO A 256 -30.07 -21.90 11.95
CA PRO A 256 -28.96 -22.66 12.55
C PRO A 256 -27.69 -22.48 11.72
N ALA A 257 -26.50 -22.57 12.33
CA ALA A 257 -25.22 -22.38 11.68
C ALA A 257 -25.03 -23.23 10.39
N ASN A 258 -25.65 -24.40 10.32
CA ASN A 258 -25.60 -25.35 9.21
C ASN A 258 -27.01 -25.75 8.70
N GLY A 259 -27.98 -24.86 8.79
CA GLY A 259 -29.38 -25.16 8.44
C GLY A 259 -30.01 -24.15 7.50
N ALA A 260 -31.24 -24.48 7.05
CA ALA A 260 -32.06 -23.56 6.28
C ALA A 260 -32.65 -22.43 7.17
N PRO A 261 -33.01 -21.26 6.61
CA PRO A 261 -33.71 -20.21 7.33
C PRO A 261 -35.00 -20.72 7.98
N GLN A 262 -35.19 -20.41 9.27
CA GLN A 262 -36.39 -20.77 10.02
C GLN A 262 -37.42 -19.65 10.01
N ILE A 263 -36.95 -18.39 10.03
CA ILE A 263 -37.75 -17.17 10.04
C ILE A 263 -37.09 -16.19 9.09
N SER A 264 -37.88 -15.51 8.28
CA SER A 264 -37.43 -14.47 7.38
C SER A 264 -38.39 -13.28 7.47
N VAL A 265 -37.84 -12.07 7.59
CA VAL A 265 -38.64 -10.84 7.76
C VAL A 265 -38.04 -9.72 6.88
N PRO A 266 -38.77 -9.24 5.87
CA PRO A 266 -38.41 -8.01 5.17
C PRO A 266 -38.47 -6.81 6.11
N PHE A 267 -37.52 -5.85 5.93
CA PHE A 267 -37.49 -4.65 6.74
C PHE A 267 -37.26 -3.39 5.89
N ASP A 268 -37.87 -2.29 6.33
CA ASP A 268 -37.78 -0.97 5.69
C ASP A 268 -37.43 0.16 6.69
N ARG A 269 -37.15 -0.22 7.93
CA ARG A 269 -36.68 0.64 9.02
C ARG A 269 -35.42 0.03 9.65
N PRO A 270 -34.58 0.81 10.35
CA PRO A 270 -33.37 0.30 10.96
C PRO A 270 -33.63 -0.86 11.91
N LEU A 271 -32.91 -1.96 11.71
CA LEU A 271 -32.84 -3.06 12.68
C LEU A 271 -31.77 -2.72 13.72
N VAL A 272 -32.13 -2.80 15.00
CA VAL A 272 -31.19 -2.60 16.12
C VAL A 272 -30.92 -3.92 16.80
N ILE A 273 -29.70 -4.38 16.68
CA ILE A 273 -29.21 -5.66 17.22
C ILE A 273 -28.37 -5.36 18.46
N ARG A 274 -28.67 -6.02 19.59
CA ARG A 274 -27.95 -5.89 20.85
C ARG A 274 -27.50 -7.24 21.34
N SER A 275 -26.33 -7.29 21.97
CA SER A 275 -25.88 -8.46 22.76
C SER A 275 -26.05 -8.15 24.23
N ALA A 276 -26.53 -9.15 24.98
CA ALA A 276 -26.65 -9.08 26.44
C ALA A 276 -25.31 -9.27 27.17
N ALA A 277 -24.26 -9.68 26.44
CA ALA A 277 -22.99 -10.07 27.03
C ALA A 277 -21.83 -9.10 26.68
N ALA A 278 -20.86 -9.03 27.59
CA ALA A 278 -19.62 -8.28 27.41
C ALA A 278 -18.76 -8.77 26.23
N ALA A 279 -18.98 -9.98 25.74
CA ALA A 279 -18.29 -10.55 24.58
C ALA A 279 -18.65 -9.88 23.25
N GLY A 280 -19.69 -9.05 23.21
CA GLY A 280 -20.12 -8.29 22.06
C GLY A 280 -20.80 -9.11 20.96
N ILE A 281 -21.13 -8.45 19.86
CA ILE A 281 -21.77 -9.03 18.69
C ILE A 281 -20.67 -9.50 17.74
N ARG A 282 -20.64 -10.80 17.42
CA ARG A 282 -19.77 -11.34 16.38
C ARG A 282 -20.40 -11.15 15.01
N THR A 283 -19.64 -10.76 14.04
CA THR A 283 -20.13 -10.55 12.68
C THR A 283 -19.03 -10.80 11.64
N ASN A 284 -19.45 -11.23 10.46
CA ASN A 284 -18.59 -11.31 9.29
C ASN A 284 -18.51 -9.98 8.52
N ILE A 285 -19.10 -8.90 9.03
CA ILE A 285 -18.91 -7.58 8.44
C ILE A 285 -17.47 -7.19 8.68
N LEU A 286 -16.69 -7.32 7.63
CA LEU A 286 -15.28 -6.92 7.60
C LEU A 286 -15.22 -5.47 7.22
N GLN A 287 -14.61 -4.70 8.09
CA GLN A 287 -14.08 -3.42 7.71
C GLN A 287 -12.73 -3.64 7.04
N THR A 288 -12.60 -3.27 5.77
CA THR A 288 -11.33 -3.36 5.07
C THR A 288 -10.71 -1.98 4.94
N MET A 289 -9.46 -1.87 5.31
CA MET A 289 -8.63 -0.76 4.88
C MET A 289 -8.40 -0.90 3.36
N GLY A 290 -9.03 -0.02 2.56
CA GLY A 290 -8.88 -0.02 1.11
C GLY A 290 -10.04 -0.57 0.28
N GLY A 291 -11.19 -0.88 0.88
CA GLY A 291 -12.39 -1.28 0.12
C GLY A 291 -12.43 -2.74 -0.32
N ASP A 292 -11.41 -3.53 -0.04
CA ASP A 292 -11.39 -4.96 -0.35
C ASP A 292 -11.97 -5.77 0.81
N PHE A 293 -13.02 -6.53 0.53
CA PHE A 293 -13.56 -7.51 1.47
C PHE A 293 -12.63 -8.70 1.55
N ARG A 294 -11.95 -8.88 2.68
CA ARG A 294 -11.25 -10.13 2.93
C ARG A 294 -12.28 -11.18 3.36
N SER A 295 -12.57 -12.12 2.48
CA SER A 295 -13.24 -13.38 2.81
C SER A 295 -12.27 -14.24 3.63
N GLY A 296 -12.23 -14.04 4.94
CA GLY A 296 -11.40 -14.82 5.86
C GLY A 296 -12.23 -15.28 7.03
N ALA A 297 -11.82 -16.36 7.66
CA ALA A 297 -12.48 -16.96 8.85
C ALA A 297 -12.40 -16.07 10.11
N GLU A 298 -11.93 -14.84 10.01
CA GLU A 298 -11.80 -13.90 11.12
C GLU A 298 -13.14 -13.23 11.39
N GLN A 299 -13.74 -13.60 12.50
CA GLN A 299 -14.98 -13.00 12.99
C GLN A 299 -14.66 -11.72 13.75
N TRP A 300 -15.14 -10.59 13.23
CA TRP A 300 -15.08 -9.32 13.93
C TRP A 300 -16.09 -9.25 15.06
N ARG A 301 -15.76 -8.53 16.12
CA ARG A 301 -16.62 -8.37 17.31
C ARG A 301 -16.83 -6.89 17.59
N TYR A 302 -18.08 -6.52 17.84
CA TYR A 302 -18.45 -5.15 18.17
C TYR A 302 -19.23 -5.12 19.50
N SER A 303 -18.89 -4.17 20.37
CA SER A 303 -19.68 -3.81 21.55
C SER A 303 -20.79 -2.84 21.19
N GLY A 304 -21.71 -2.63 22.13
CA GLY A 304 -22.83 -1.70 21.94
C GLY A 304 -23.93 -2.25 21.03
N GLU A 305 -24.45 -1.41 20.12
CA GLU A 305 -25.51 -1.75 19.19
C GLU A 305 -24.96 -1.89 17.78
N LEU A 306 -25.48 -2.87 17.03
CA LEU A 306 -25.30 -2.93 15.59
C LEU A 306 -26.62 -2.56 14.91
N ARG A 307 -26.62 -1.48 14.13
CA ARG A 307 -27.78 -1.02 13.37
C ARG A 307 -27.60 -1.37 11.90
N ILE A 308 -28.60 -2.02 11.32
CA ILE A 308 -28.65 -2.27 9.88
C ILE A 308 -29.71 -1.34 9.30
N ILE A 309 -29.25 -0.32 8.58
CA ILE A 309 -30.09 0.77 8.09
C ILE A 309 -30.41 0.55 6.62
N PRO A 310 -31.69 0.35 6.23
CA PRO A 310 -32.06 0.26 4.82
C PRO A 310 -31.83 1.58 4.09
N LYS A 311 -31.22 1.51 2.87
CA LYS A 311 -30.83 2.67 2.06
C LYS A 311 -31.54 2.74 0.70
N GLY A 312 -32.68 2.06 0.60
CA GLY A 312 -33.49 1.95 -0.62
C GLY A 312 -33.10 0.76 -1.50
N GLY A 313 -34.09 0.15 -2.15
CA GLY A 313 -33.92 -1.11 -2.86
C GLY A 313 -33.39 -2.19 -1.93
N ALA A 314 -32.40 -2.94 -2.37
CA ALA A 314 -31.71 -3.96 -1.60
C ALA A 314 -30.50 -3.46 -0.78
N ASN A 315 -30.31 -2.15 -0.67
CA ASN A 315 -29.14 -1.58 -0.03
C ASN A 315 -29.30 -1.46 1.48
N VAL A 316 -28.25 -1.77 2.22
CA VAL A 316 -28.17 -1.62 3.67
C VAL A 316 -26.84 -0.98 4.09
N LEU A 317 -26.89 -0.22 5.19
CA LEU A 317 -25.71 0.39 5.81
C LEU A 317 -25.56 -0.15 7.24
N PRO A 318 -24.53 -0.94 7.54
CA PRO A 318 -24.24 -1.38 8.89
C PRO A 318 -23.55 -0.28 9.69
N VAL A 319 -24.09 0.04 10.87
CA VAL A 319 -23.58 1.10 11.76
C VAL A 319 -23.43 0.53 13.16
N ASN A 320 -22.25 0.63 13.73
CA ASN A 320 -22.01 0.31 15.14
C ASN A 320 -22.23 1.56 16.01
N VAL A 321 -22.98 1.43 17.10
CA VAL A 321 -23.30 2.52 18.03
C VAL A 321 -22.85 2.12 19.43
N LEU A 322 -21.92 2.91 20.00
CA LEU A 322 -21.30 2.57 21.27
C LEU A 322 -20.79 3.84 21.99
N PRO A 323 -20.45 3.75 23.30
CA PRO A 323 -19.81 4.85 24.02
C PRO A 323 -18.47 5.24 23.36
N ILE A 324 -18.13 6.54 23.39
CA ILE A 324 -16.91 7.07 22.77
C ILE A 324 -15.65 6.39 23.30
N GLU A 325 -15.57 6.16 24.61
CA GLU A 325 -14.37 5.53 25.20
C GLU A 325 -14.21 4.06 24.76
N ASP A 326 -15.30 3.32 24.59
CA ASP A 326 -15.27 1.97 24.07
C ASP A 326 -14.91 1.93 22.57
N TYR A 327 -15.36 2.92 21.81
CA TYR A 327 -14.92 3.13 20.42
C TYR A 327 -13.40 3.31 20.34
N LEU A 328 -12.84 4.16 21.18
CA LEU A 328 -11.40 4.45 21.19
C LEU A 328 -10.55 3.20 21.53
N LYS A 329 -11.06 2.28 22.35
CA LYS A 329 -10.39 1.01 22.62
C LYS A 329 -10.27 0.15 21.38
N GLY A 330 -11.19 0.31 20.41
CA GLY A 330 -11.11 -0.35 19.09
C GLY A 330 -10.32 0.44 18.05
N VAL A 331 -10.12 1.76 18.23
CA VAL A 331 -9.36 2.62 17.32
C VAL A 331 -7.87 2.59 17.63
N VAL A 332 -7.48 2.81 18.88
CA VAL A 332 -6.06 2.96 19.23
C VAL A 332 -5.19 1.78 18.80
N PRO A 333 -5.57 0.51 19.04
CA PRO A 333 -4.76 -0.63 18.58
C PRO A 333 -4.83 -0.85 17.06
N ALA A 334 -5.91 -0.44 16.39
CA ALA A 334 -6.03 -0.50 14.94
C ALA A 334 -5.15 0.53 14.23
N GLU A 335 -4.96 1.69 14.83
CA GLU A 335 -4.14 2.79 14.32
C GLU A 335 -2.67 2.67 14.68
N MET A 336 -2.35 2.20 15.90
CA MET A 336 -0.99 2.21 16.41
C MET A 336 -0.64 0.88 17.09
N PRO A 337 0.47 0.22 16.71
CA PRO A 337 0.91 -1.01 17.35
C PRO A 337 1.05 -0.86 18.88
N PRO A 338 0.41 -1.71 19.68
CA PRO A 338 0.37 -1.55 21.15
C PRO A 338 1.74 -1.60 21.86
N TYR A 339 2.77 -2.13 21.18
CA TYR A 339 4.15 -2.20 21.70
C TYR A 339 4.99 -0.93 21.43
N TRP A 340 4.39 0.13 20.86
CA TRP A 340 5.13 1.38 20.54
C TRP A 340 5.38 2.30 21.74
N GLY A 341 4.93 1.92 22.91
CA GLY A 341 5.13 2.66 24.17
C GLY A 341 3.87 3.39 24.63
N VAL A 342 3.67 3.41 25.95
CA VAL A 342 2.43 3.89 26.58
C VAL A 342 2.16 5.38 26.29
N GLU A 343 3.19 6.20 26.21
CA GLU A 343 3.03 7.65 25.96
C GLU A 343 2.59 7.93 24.52
N ALA A 344 3.06 7.14 23.54
CA ALA A 344 2.57 7.21 22.16
C ALA A 344 1.10 6.78 22.06
N LEU A 345 0.71 5.71 22.76
CA LEU A 345 -0.67 5.23 22.79
C LEU A 345 -1.62 6.25 23.47
N LYS A 346 -1.17 6.91 24.54
CA LYS A 346 -1.93 8.00 25.19
C LYS A 346 -2.10 9.19 24.24
N ALA A 347 -1.05 9.62 23.56
CA ALA A 347 -1.11 10.68 22.57
C ALA A 347 -2.08 10.34 21.45
N GLN A 348 -2.03 9.10 20.94
CA GLN A 348 -2.99 8.59 19.94
C GLN A 348 -4.43 8.61 20.47
N ALA A 349 -4.66 8.19 21.71
CA ALA A 349 -6.01 8.18 22.30
C ALA A 349 -6.59 9.60 22.42
N ILE A 350 -5.79 10.59 22.85
CA ILE A 350 -6.22 11.98 22.95
C ILE A 350 -6.50 12.58 21.56
N ALA A 351 -5.64 12.34 20.59
CA ALA A 351 -5.84 12.81 19.21
C ALA A 351 -7.09 12.18 18.58
N ALA A 352 -7.24 10.86 18.68
CA ALA A 352 -8.39 10.13 18.14
C ALA A 352 -9.71 10.57 18.80
N ARG A 353 -9.73 10.77 20.11
CA ARG A 353 -10.89 11.29 20.86
C ARG A 353 -11.28 12.68 20.38
N THR A 354 -10.31 13.55 20.21
CA THR A 354 -10.54 14.92 19.73
C THR A 354 -11.14 14.92 18.34
N TYR A 355 -10.60 14.11 17.44
CA TYR A 355 -11.09 13.95 16.07
C TYR A 355 -12.54 13.43 16.07
N ALA A 356 -12.83 12.35 16.80
CA ALA A 356 -14.16 11.78 16.88
C ALA A 356 -15.19 12.76 17.45
N MET A 357 -14.90 13.41 18.56
CA MET A 357 -15.80 14.38 19.17
C MET A 357 -16.08 15.59 18.28
N ARG A 358 -15.08 16.04 17.51
CA ARG A 358 -15.26 17.10 16.53
C ARG A 358 -16.22 16.66 15.41
N LYS A 359 -16.07 15.44 14.91
CA LYS A 359 -16.96 14.87 13.88
C LYS A 359 -18.41 14.75 14.40
N ILE A 360 -18.60 14.20 15.60
CA ILE A 360 -19.91 14.10 16.25
C ILE A 360 -20.57 15.49 16.36
N SER A 361 -19.82 16.51 16.77
CA SER A 361 -20.35 17.88 16.93
C SER A 361 -20.75 18.55 15.62
N SER A 362 -20.20 18.12 14.50
CA SER A 362 -20.54 18.59 13.15
C SER A 362 -21.54 17.68 12.43
N GLY A 363 -21.99 16.61 13.08
CA GLY A 363 -22.66 15.49 12.48
C GLY A 363 -24.11 15.72 12.07
N GLY A 364 -24.56 14.83 11.20
CA GLY A 364 -25.91 14.68 10.67
C GLY A 364 -25.95 13.38 9.85
N GLY A 365 -27.15 12.78 9.72
CA GLY A 365 -27.32 11.55 8.96
C GLY A 365 -27.24 10.27 9.80
N ASP A 366 -26.91 9.15 9.17
CA ASP A 366 -26.99 7.81 9.76
C ASP A 366 -25.80 7.47 10.66
N PHE A 367 -24.65 8.10 10.43
CA PHE A 367 -23.40 7.86 11.18
C PHE A 367 -22.60 9.15 11.37
N ASP A 368 -21.61 9.11 12.25
CA ASP A 368 -20.73 10.24 12.59
C ASP A 368 -19.35 10.08 11.92
N LEU A 369 -18.83 8.85 11.85
CA LEU A 369 -17.55 8.52 11.26
C LEU A 369 -17.65 7.22 10.45
N GLU A 370 -16.72 7.07 9.50
CA GLU A 370 -16.40 5.78 8.90
C GLU A 370 -15.29 5.11 9.70
N GLY A 371 -15.46 3.85 10.00
CA GLY A 371 -14.49 3.09 10.75
C GLY A 371 -13.36 2.55 9.88
N ASN A 372 -12.81 3.32 8.94
CA ASN A 372 -11.78 2.96 7.98
C ASN A 372 -10.82 4.14 7.73
N GLN A 373 -9.99 4.05 6.71
CA GLN A 373 -8.97 5.06 6.36
C GLN A 373 -9.52 6.46 6.01
N PHE A 374 -10.84 6.61 5.77
CA PHE A 374 -11.45 7.91 5.47
C PHE A 374 -11.67 8.74 6.74
N ASP A 375 -11.80 8.09 7.89
CA ASP A 375 -11.83 8.73 9.20
C ASP A 375 -10.81 8.11 10.16
N GLN A 376 -11.11 6.95 10.78
CA GLN A 376 -10.22 6.28 11.73
C GLN A 376 -10.36 4.75 11.60
N ALA A 377 -9.25 4.03 11.55
CA ALA A 377 -9.28 2.58 11.57
C ALA A 377 -9.94 2.09 12.87
N TYR A 378 -10.93 1.19 12.74
CA TYR A 378 -11.71 0.69 13.87
C TYR A 378 -11.87 -0.82 13.80
N SER A 379 -11.36 -1.53 14.78
CA SER A 379 -11.36 -2.99 14.85
C SER A 379 -12.39 -3.58 15.83
N GLY A 380 -13.28 -2.75 16.38
CA GLY A 380 -14.21 -3.20 17.41
C GLY A 380 -13.48 -3.74 18.64
N LEU A 381 -13.90 -4.93 19.09
CA LEU A 381 -13.26 -5.65 20.21
C LEU A 381 -12.08 -6.53 19.75
N THR A 382 -11.91 -6.73 18.45
CA THR A 382 -11.07 -7.81 17.89
C THR A 382 -9.58 -7.59 18.16
N GLU A 383 -9.09 -6.37 18.04
CA GLU A 383 -7.67 -6.03 18.25
C GLU A 383 -7.40 -5.36 19.60
N GLN A 384 -8.40 -5.29 20.47
CA GLN A 384 -8.22 -4.70 21.79
C GLN A 384 -7.21 -5.48 22.64
N VAL A 385 -6.27 -4.76 23.20
CA VAL A 385 -5.29 -5.32 24.14
C VAL A 385 -5.17 -4.40 25.37
N LYS A 386 -4.70 -4.97 26.48
CA LYS A 386 -4.61 -4.25 27.76
C LYS A 386 -3.84 -2.95 27.66
N ALA A 387 -2.71 -2.92 26.95
CA ALA A 387 -1.86 -1.72 26.87
C ALA A 387 -2.57 -0.53 26.19
N SER A 388 -3.31 -0.77 25.09
CA SER A 388 -4.07 0.28 24.42
C SER A 388 -5.30 0.69 25.24
N ASN A 389 -5.99 -0.26 25.88
CA ASN A 389 -7.15 0.03 26.72
C ASN A 389 -6.74 0.87 27.94
N ASP A 390 -5.65 0.53 28.62
CA ASP A 390 -5.11 1.32 29.75
C ASP A 390 -4.72 2.75 29.32
N ALA A 391 -4.19 2.94 28.12
CA ALA A 391 -3.87 4.27 27.59
C ALA A 391 -5.12 5.12 27.32
N VAL A 392 -6.18 4.51 26.77
CA VAL A 392 -7.49 5.17 26.60
C VAL A 392 -8.08 5.56 27.95
N ASP A 393 -8.11 4.61 28.92
CA ASP A 393 -8.66 4.86 30.25
C ASP A 393 -7.87 5.91 31.02
N ALA A 394 -6.54 5.91 30.93
CA ALA A 394 -5.67 6.90 31.60
C ALA A 394 -5.82 8.33 31.04
N THR A 395 -6.33 8.46 29.81
CA THR A 395 -6.55 9.75 29.14
C THR A 395 -8.05 10.09 28.96
N LYS A 396 -8.92 9.37 29.66
CA LYS A 396 -10.38 9.55 29.54
C LYS A 396 -10.78 11.02 29.67
N GLY A 397 -11.62 11.48 28.72
CA GLY A 397 -12.12 12.83 28.66
C GLY A 397 -11.10 13.90 28.20
N GLN A 398 -9.82 13.57 28.03
CA GLN A 398 -8.81 14.52 27.56
C GLN A 398 -8.92 14.71 26.05
N VAL A 399 -8.95 15.99 25.63
CA VAL A 399 -9.08 16.41 24.21
C VAL A 399 -8.16 17.58 23.92
N LEU A 400 -7.80 17.76 22.66
CA LEU A 400 -7.03 18.90 22.20
C LEU A 400 -7.99 20.05 21.78
N THR A 401 -7.69 21.25 22.26
CA THR A 401 -8.43 22.46 21.92
C THR A 401 -7.50 23.57 21.46
N TYR A 402 -8.05 24.43 20.61
CA TYR A 402 -7.47 25.70 20.22
C TYR A 402 -8.52 26.80 20.44
N ASN A 403 -8.22 27.82 21.22
CA ASN A 403 -9.17 28.86 21.64
C ASN A 403 -10.47 28.27 22.23
N GLY A 404 -10.38 27.20 23.01
CA GLY A 404 -11.51 26.54 23.66
C GLY A 404 -12.36 25.64 22.75
N GLN A 405 -12.09 25.60 21.45
CA GLN A 405 -12.79 24.74 20.49
C GLN A 405 -11.97 23.47 20.19
N LEU A 406 -12.67 22.34 19.94
CA LEU A 406 -12.02 21.10 19.51
C LEU A 406 -11.29 21.35 18.19
N LEU A 407 -10.01 21.03 18.15
CA LEU A 407 -9.22 21.17 16.94
C LEU A 407 -9.41 20.00 15.98
N SER A 408 -9.01 20.15 14.72
CA SER A 408 -8.95 19.06 13.77
C SER A 408 -7.68 18.25 14.05
N ALA A 409 -7.79 17.27 14.94
CA ALA A 409 -6.65 16.46 15.40
C ALA A 409 -6.29 15.38 14.37
N LEU A 410 -5.89 15.81 13.17
CA LEU A 410 -5.45 14.91 12.09
C LEU A 410 -4.17 14.19 12.50
N TYR A 411 -4.06 12.93 12.11
CA TYR A 411 -2.84 12.13 12.30
C TYR A 411 -2.64 11.17 11.13
N MET A 412 -1.46 10.61 11.00
CA MET A 412 -1.09 9.73 9.91
C MET A 412 -0.01 8.73 10.37
N ALA A 413 0.19 7.67 9.59
CA ALA A 413 1.20 6.68 9.91
C ALA A 413 2.61 7.30 10.00
N SER A 414 3.05 8.09 9.02
CA SER A 414 4.38 8.71 9.01
C SER A 414 4.40 10.03 8.24
N GLY A 415 5.04 11.05 8.81
CA GLY A 415 5.36 12.31 8.16
C GLY A 415 6.61 12.25 7.27
N GLY A 416 7.34 11.13 7.28
CA GLY A 416 8.56 10.96 6.49
C GLY A 416 9.71 11.87 6.90
N GLY A 417 9.73 12.33 8.17
CA GLY A 417 10.74 13.23 8.72
C GLY A 417 10.36 14.72 8.69
N HIS A 418 9.21 15.08 8.11
CA HIS A 418 8.67 16.44 8.15
C HIS A 418 7.15 16.43 7.90
N THR A 419 6.36 17.04 8.80
CA THR A 419 4.93 17.23 8.57
C THR A 419 4.67 18.47 7.70
N GLU A 420 3.46 18.59 7.15
CA GLU A 420 3.09 19.66 6.24
C GLU A 420 2.22 20.73 6.94
N ASN A 421 2.18 21.92 6.39
CA ASN A 421 1.23 22.95 6.80
C ASN A 421 -0.19 22.61 6.31
N SER A 422 -1.20 22.93 7.11
CA SER A 422 -2.61 22.58 6.81
C SER A 422 -3.11 23.07 5.45
N GLU A 423 -2.64 24.21 5.00
CA GLU A 423 -3.03 24.80 3.70
C GLU A 423 -2.53 23.98 2.49
N TYR A 424 -1.58 23.04 2.70
CA TYR A 424 -0.97 22.22 1.64
C TYR A 424 -1.29 20.73 1.75
N GLY A 425 -2.05 20.27 2.74
CA GLY A 425 -2.37 18.86 2.93
C GLY A 425 -3.48 18.35 2.00
N PHE A 426 -4.66 18.96 2.09
CA PHE A 426 -5.83 18.63 1.25
C PHE A 426 -6.07 19.76 0.24
N ILE A 427 -5.30 19.74 -0.82
CA ILE A 427 -5.31 20.79 -1.84
C ILE A 427 -6.09 20.38 -3.08
N HIS A 428 -6.59 21.38 -3.79
CA HIS A 428 -7.08 21.25 -5.14
C HIS A 428 -6.11 21.93 -6.12
N TRP A 429 -5.96 21.33 -7.29
CA TRP A 429 -5.17 21.89 -8.39
C TRP A 429 -6.10 22.16 -9.57
N ASN A 430 -6.04 23.37 -10.09
CA ASN A 430 -6.77 23.76 -11.29
C ASN A 430 -5.93 24.84 -11.99
N HIS A 431 -4.97 24.39 -12.82
CA HIS A 431 -3.95 25.24 -13.43
C HIS A 431 -3.25 26.14 -12.41
N GLY A 432 -3.04 25.61 -11.21
CA GLY A 432 -2.43 26.28 -10.07
C GLY A 432 -3.00 25.84 -8.73
N LEU A 433 -2.23 26.05 -7.67
CA LEU A 433 -2.56 25.66 -6.33
C LEU A 433 -3.78 26.44 -5.79
N LYS A 434 -4.77 25.70 -5.30
CA LYS A 434 -5.83 26.24 -4.41
C LYS A 434 -5.58 25.70 -3.00
N PRO A 435 -4.96 26.50 -2.12
CA PRO A 435 -4.64 26.06 -0.76
C PRO A 435 -5.92 25.88 0.06
N ALA A 436 -5.89 24.91 0.98
CA ALA A 436 -6.92 24.71 1.99
C ALA A 436 -6.83 25.78 3.09
N ALA A 437 -7.65 25.64 4.14
CA ALA A 437 -7.62 26.58 5.27
C ALA A 437 -6.28 26.53 6.02
N ASN A 438 -5.74 27.70 6.34
CA ASN A 438 -4.61 27.83 7.23
C ASN A 438 -5.07 27.67 8.68
N LEU A 439 -4.75 26.54 9.29
CA LEU A 439 -5.07 26.22 10.67
C LEU A 439 -3.84 26.48 11.54
N PRO A 440 -3.88 27.47 12.48
CA PRO A 440 -2.71 27.88 13.23
C PRO A 440 -2.10 26.78 14.13
N TYR A 441 -2.87 25.74 14.41
CA TYR A 441 -2.45 24.60 15.22
C TYR A 441 -1.95 23.40 14.41
N LEU A 442 -2.06 23.43 13.07
CA LEU A 442 -1.55 22.41 12.16
C LEU A 442 -0.44 22.98 11.27
N ARG A 443 0.70 23.24 11.91
CA ARG A 443 1.90 23.74 11.22
C ARG A 443 2.89 22.60 10.97
N GLY A 444 3.55 22.65 9.82
CA GLY A 444 4.59 21.70 9.47
C GLY A 444 5.80 21.82 10.40
N ILE A 445 6.31 20.70 10.85
CA ILE A 445 7.50 20.60 11.69
C ILE A 445 8.48 19.59 11.15
N ALA A 446 9.77 19.83 11.39
CA ALA A 446 10.80 18.79 11.22
C ALA A 446 10.63 17.72 12.30
N ASP A 447 10.64 16.46 11.90
CA ASP A 447 10.45 15.32 12.79
C ASP A 447 11.53 14.25 12.61
N PRO A 448 12.75 14.50 13.13
CA PRO A 448 13.90 13.59 12.98
C PRO A 448 13.71 12.26 13.71
N LEU A 449 12.71 12.16 14.59
CA LEU A 449 12.38 10.94 15.32
C LEU A 449 11.37 10.05 14.56
N ASP A 450 10.76 10.55 13.49
CA ASP A 450 10.00 9.73 12.53
C ASP A 450 10.98 8.95 11.64
N ARG A 451 11.24 7.71 12.02
CA ARG A 451 12.16 6.79 11.34
C ARG A 451 11.42 5.68 10.60
N ALA A 452 10.27 6.01 10.02
CA ALA A 452 9.58 5.07 9.14
C ALA A 452 10.47 4.70 7.94
N PRO A 453 10.38 3.46 7.44
CA PRO A 453 11.12 3.05 6.24
C PRO A 453 10.76 3.91 5.03
N SER A 454 11.73 4.14 4.15
CA SER A 454 11.47 4.64 2.80
C SER A 454 10.78 3.58 1.96
N TRP A 455 10.08 4.00 0.93
CA TRP A 455 9.38 3.13 0.01
C TRP A 455 9.76 3.41 -1.44
N GLN A 456 9.49 2.42 -2.30
CA GLN A 456 9.64 2.51 -3.73
C GLN A 456 8.43 1.84 -4.39
N ILE A 457 7.81 2.53 -5.36
CA ILE A 457 6.64 2.07 -6.12
C ILE A 457 6.98 2.12 -7.61
N GLY A 458 6.61 1.11 -8.35
CA GLY A 458 7.05 0.87 -9.71
C GLY A 458 8.24 -0.12 -9.74
N PRO A 459 8.94 -0.19 -10.85
CA PRO A 459 8.89 0.70 -12.03
C PRO A 459 7.63 0.48 -12.89
N PHE A 460 7.12 1.54 -13.47
CA PHE A 460 6.04 1.51 -14.47
C PHE A 460 6.62 1.82 -15.84
N SER A 461 6.26 1.06 -16.86
CA SER A 461 6.57 1.45 -18.24
C SER A 461 5.78 2.72 -18.64
N THR A 462 6.21 3.41 -19.68
CA THR A 462 5.48 4.59 -20.20
C THR A 462 4.07 4.24 -20.64
N THR A 463 3.84 3.01 -21.08
CA THR A 463 2.54 2.48 -21.51
C THR A 463 1.65 2.13 -20.32
N ASP A 464 2.21 1.44 -19.29
CA ASP A 464 1.45 1.10 -18.08
C ASP A 464 1.05 2.37 -17.32
N ALA A 465 1.96 3.35 -17.23
CA ALA A 465 1.65 4.64 -16.63
C ALA A 465 0.50 5.36 -17.38
N ALA A 466 0.49 5.32 -18.72
CA ALA A 466 -0.61 5.87 -19.52
C ALA A 466 -1.92 5.09 -19.31
N GLN A 467 -1.85 3.77 -19.10
CA GLN A 467 -3.03 2.96 -18.78
C GLN A 467 -3.62 3.31 -17.42
N ILE A 468 -2.77 3.52 -16.39
CA ILE A 468 -3.22 3.99 -15.07
C ILE A 468 -3.97 5.32 -15.20
N LEU A 469 -3.50 6.24 -16.04
CA LEU A 469 -4.21 7.51 -16.27
C LEU A 469 -5.58 7.28 -16.91
N ARG A 470 -5.68 6.46 -17.97
CA ARG A 470 -6.96 6.12 -18.62
C ARG A 470 -7.95 5.44 -17.68
N ASP A 471 -7.48 4.57 -16.79
CA ASP A 471 -8.30 3.90 -15.77
C ASP A 471 -8.88 4.90 -14.74
N ASN A 472 -8.34 6.12 -14.71
CA ASN A 472 -8.81 7.24 -13.89
C ASN A 472 -9.40 8.38 -14.74
N ASP A 473 -9.95 8.06 -15.91
CA ASP A 473 -10.63 8.99 -16.83
C ASP A 473 -9.71 10.10 -17.40
N GLU A 474 -8.37 9.91 -17.36
CA GLU A 474 -7.41 10.87 -17.91
C GLU A 474 -6.65 10.26 -19.11
N ASP A 475 -7.04 10.64 -20.32
CA ASP A 475 -6.39 10.16 -21.54
C ASP A 475 -5.40 11.19 -22.10
N LEU A 476 -4.11 10.91 -21.97
CA LEU A 476 -3.01 11.71 -22.51
C LEU A 476 -2.32 11.05 -23.72
N GLY A 477 -2.89 9.97 -24.24
CA GLY A 477 -2.35 9.16 -25.33
C GLY A 477 -1.79 7.82 -24.83
N ASP A 478 -1.14 7.08 -25.75
CA ASP A 478 -0.71 5.70 -25.50
C ASP A 478 0.48 5.56 -24.56
N ARG A 479 1.23 6.65 -24.35
CA ARG A 479 2.41 6.67 -23.47
C ARG A 479 2.45 7.92 -22.63
N LEU A 480 2.83 7.79 -21.38
CA LEU A 480 3.23 8.92 -20.53
C LEU A 480 4.73 9.19 -20.76
N MET A 481 5.05 10.38 -21.24
CA MET A 481 6.42 10.77 -21.62
C MET A 481 7.16 11.48 -20.50
N GLY A 482 6.47 12.06 -19.53
CA GLY A 482 7.12 12.77 -18.43
C GLY A 482 6.15 13.18 -17.33
N ILE A 483 6.70 13.33 -16.13
CA ILE A 483 6.02 13.88 -14.96
C ILE A 483 6.91 14.99 -14.40
N ASP A 484 6.54 16.24 -14.63
CA ASP A 484 7.30 17.40 -14.18
C ASP A 484 6.72 17.94 -12.87
N ILE A 485 7.51 18.04 -11.82
CA ILE A 485 7.04 18.63 -10.56
C ILE A 485 6.95 20.14 -10.73
N LEU A 486 5.73 20.70 -10.59
CA LEU A 486 5.46 22.13 -10.73
C LEU A 486 5.68 22.88 -9.43
N GLN A 487 5.27 22.28 -8.31
CA GLN A 487 5.34 22.92 -7.00
C GLN A 487 5.51 21.90 -5.88
N LYS A 488 6.29 22.27 -4.86
CA LYS A 488 6.41 21.53 -3.59
C LYS A 488 5.99 22.42 -2.42
N GLY A 489 5.44 21.79 -1.39
CA GLY A 489 5.18 22.41 -0.09
C GLY A 489 6.43 22.58 0.77
N PRO A 490 6.31 23.26 1.92
CA PRO A 490 7.43 23.45 2.86
C PRO A 490 8.06 22.15 3.35
N SER A 491 7.30 21.06 3.45
CA SER A 491 7.82 19.72 3.81
C SER A 491 8.58 19.02 2.69
N GLY A 492 8.55 19.56 1.47
CA GLY A 492 9.06 18.92 0.26
C GLY A 492 8.03 18.05 -0.46
N ARG A 493 6.79 17.94 0.04
CA ARG A 493 5.69 17.21 -0.62
C ARG A 493 5.33 17.84 -1.94
N VAL A 494 5.09 17.02 -2.94
CA VAL A 494 4.63 17.42 -4.27
C VAL A 494 3.19 17.92 -4.16
N LEU A 495 2.95 19.17 -4.58
CA LEU A 495 1.64 19.83 -4.58
C LEU A 495 0.99 19.76 -5.96
N GLY A 496 1.76 19.91 -7.02
CA GLY A 496 1.27 19.85 -8.39
C GLY A 496 2.31 19.27 -9.33
N VAL A 497 1.83 18.55 -10.32
CA VAL A 497 2.65 17.98 -11.40
C VAL A 497 2.03 18.27 -12.75
N ARG A 498 2.88 18.36 -13.78
CA ARG A 498 2.50 18.33 -15.18
C ARG A 498 2.78 16.94 -15.74
N LEU A 499 1.77 16.33 -16.32
CA LEU A 499 1.84 15.05 -17.01
C LEU A 499 1.98 15.31 -18.50
N ARG A 500 3.05 14.83 -19.11
CA ARG A 500 3.27 14.93 -20.56
C ARG A 500 3.01 13.59 -21.22
N GLY A 501 1.86 13.43 -21.86
CA GLY A 501 1.53 12.25 -22.65
C GLY A 501 2.04 12.35 -24.09
N SER A 502 1.84 11.29 -24.87
CA SER A 502 2.20 11.22 -26.30
C SER A 502 1.28 12.07 -27.18
N SER A 503 0.07 12.43 -26.74
CA SER A 503 -0.90 13.22 -27.50
C SER A 503 -1.20 14.59 -26.89
N LYS A 504 -1.24 14.68 -25.56
CA LYS A 504 -1.54 15.94 -24.85
C LYS A 504 -0.85 16.00 -23.48
N THR A 505 -0.94 17.16 -22.85
CA THR A 505 -0.38 17.46 -21.54
C THR A 505 -1.48 17.95 -20.62
N ASP A 506 -1.45 17.56 -19.35
CA ASP A 506 -2.35 18.06 -18.32
C ASP A 506 -1.63 18.28 -16.99
N GLU A 507 -2.30 18.97 -16.05
CA GLU A 507 -1.79 19.27 -14.72
C GLU A 507 -2.72 18.74 -13.66
N ILE A 508 -2.17 18.00 -12.70
CA ILE A 508 -2.92 17.43 -11.57
C ILE A 508 -2.26 17.77 -10.24
N SER A 509 -3.03 17.62 -9.15
CA SER A 509 -2.47 17.75 -7.80
C SER A 509 -1.59 16.55 -7.42
N GLY A 510 -0.62 16.77 -6.51
CA GLY A 510 0.14 15.69 -5.89
C GLY A 510 -0.73 14.62 -5.22
N PRO A 511 -1.78 14.97 -4.45
CA PRO A 511 -2.74 13.99 -3.92
C PRO A 511 -3.43 13.13 -4.97
N VAL A 512 -3.77 13.69 -6.14
CA VAL A 512 -4.34 12.92 -7.26
C VAL A 512 -3.29 11.96 -7.84
N LEU A 513 -2.07 12.43 -8.08
CA LEU A 513 -0.95 11.57 -8.50
C LEU A 513 -0.75 10.41 -7.50
N ARG A 514 -0.76 10.73 -6.20
CA ARG A 514 -0.66 9.75 -5.13
C ARG A 514 -1.74 8.67 -5.23
N ALA A 515 -2.99 9.08 -5.42
CA ALA A 515 -4.12 8.16 -5.50
C ALA A 515 -4.03 7.25 -6.74
N TRP A 516 -3.73 7.81 -7.91
CA TRP A 516 -3.67 7.06 -9.17
C TRP A 516 -2.55 6.02 -9.19
N PHE A 517 -1.36 6.37 -8.71
CA PHE A 517 -0.20 5.48 -8.68
C PHE A 517 -0.08 4.66 -7.38
N GLY A 518 -1.05 4.76 -6.45
CA GLY A 518 -1.01 4.02 -5.18
C GLY A 518 0.16 4.39 -4.28
N LEU A 519 0.62 5.65 -4.32
CA LEU A 519 1.77 6.08 -3.53
C LEU A 519 1.38 6.24 -2.05
N PRO A 520 2.25 5.87 -1.09
CA PRO A 520 1.98 6.07 0.33
C PRO A 520 1.90 7.54 0.76
N ASP A 521 2.65 8.44 0.11
CA ASP A 521 2.73 9.86 0.42
C ASP A 521 3.10 10.66 -0.85
N THR A 522 2.91 11.98 -0.82
CA THR A 522 3.38 12.90 -1.86
C THR A 522 4.80 13.44 -1.59
N LEU A 523 5.46 12.97 -0.51
CA LEU A 523 6.88 13.21 -0.25
C LEU A 523 7.72 12.24 -1.10
N VAL A 524 7.80 12.53 -2.39
CA VAL A 524 8.27 11.62 -3.43
C VAL A 524 9.29 12.27 -4.35
N GLU A 525 10.26 11.48 -4.78
CA GLU A 525 11.14 11.68 -5.92
C GLU A 525 10.63 10.85 -7.09
N ILE A 526 10.55 11.45 -8.27
CA ILE A 526 10.12 10.81 -9.51
C ILE A 526 11.35 10.60 -10.36
N VAL A 527 11.70 9.36 -10.65
CA VAL A 527 12.86 8.99 -11.44
C VAL A 527 12.39 8.43 -12.77
N GLY A 528 12.97 8.94 -13.86
CA GLY A 528 12.71 8.46 -15.21
C GLY A 528 11.84 9.39 -16.05
N GLY A 529 11.42 8.86 -17.18
CA GLY A 529 10.65 9.52 -18.24
C GLY A 529 10.73 8.71 -19.52
N GLY A 530 10.11 9.20 -20.59
CA GLY A 530 10.12 8.59 -21.91
C GLY A 530 10.90 9.41 -22.92
#